data_f12cb9be04bd8be790fd82aef3f132b3
#
_entry.id   f12cb9be04bd8be790fd82aef3f132b3
#
_cell.length_a   1.000
_cell.length_b   1.000
_cell.length_c   1.000
_cell.angle_alpha   90.00
_cell.angle_beta   90.00
_cell.angle_gamma   90.00
#
_symmetry.space_group_name_H-M   'P 1'
#
loop_
_entity.id
_entity.type
_entity.pdbx_description
1 polymer ?
#
loop_
_entity_poly.entity_id
_entity_poly.type
_entity_poly.pdbx_seq_one_letter_code
_entity_poly.pdbx_strand_id
1 'polypeptide(L)'
;HSVAATYDENKSSSVQGIVTRFSFRNPHVVLNLEVENADGSTTNWVGEGSAATLLRREGWNADTLKVGQFVQISGAGTHDGSPMLTMSSVALLNVDGSIANAIYGMTEDFSKTYEAPLVEFPLELAEGMPNLTGLWGGQGSPYAPPRAPVVAFNEAGLAVLGNYSNANDPQIFCDSPGLIRQAG
;
A
#
# COMPACT_ATOMS: atom_id res chain seq x y z
N HIS A 1 3.18 -1.04 11.79
CA HIS A 1 1.81 -0.70 12.24
C HIS A 1 0.79 -1.20 11.22
N SER A 2 -0.43 -1.42 11.67
CA SER A 2 -1.52 -1.82 10.76
C SER A 2 -2.00 -0.60 9.95
N VAL A 3 -2.00 -0.72 8.62
CA VAL A 3 -2.54 0.33 7.73
C VAL A 3 -3.99 0.60 8.07
N ALA A 4 -4.80 -0.45 8.25
CA ALA A 4 -6.22 -0.34 8.58
C ALA A 4 -6.51 0.33 9.93
N ALA A 5 -5.56 0.36 10.87
CA ALA A 5 -5.73 1.07 12.14
C ALA A 5 -5.54 2.59 12.02
N THR A 6 -4.78 3.03 11.03
CA THR A 6 -4.47 4.45 10.82
C THR A 6 -5.33 5.05 9.72
N TYR A 7 -5.52 4.31 8.62
CA TYR A 7 -6.17 4.80 7.41
C TYR A 7 -7.54 4.16 7.18
N ASP A 8 -8.50 4.97 6.76
CA ASP A 8 -9.84 4.53 6.38
C ASP A 8 -9.92 4.33 4.87
N GLU A 9 -9.94 3.08 4.43
CA GLU A 9 -10.00 2.72 3.01
C GLU A 9 -11.26 3.24 2.29
N ASN A 10 -12.31 3.56 3.07
CA ASN A 10 -13.54 4.14 2.52
C ASN A 10 -13.44 5.67 2.38
N LYS A 11 -12.39 6.29 2.91
CA LYS A 11 -12.18 7.73 2.90
C LYS A 11 -11.10 8.10 1.88
N SER A 12 -11.49 8.23 0.62
CA SER A 12 -10.58 8.72 -0.43
C SER A 12 -10.25 10.19 -0.20
N SER A 13 -8.97 10.52 -0.23
CA SER A 13 -8.43 11.87 -0.11
C SER A 13 -7.47 12.15 -1.26
N SER A 14 -7.47 13.40 -1.73
CA SER A 14 -6.52 13.87 -2.74
C SER A 14 -6.06 15.27 -2.37
N VAL A 15 -4.76 15.50 -2.39
CA VAL A 15 -4.17 16.79 -2.07
C VAL A 15 -3.09 17.16 -3.08
N GLN A 16 -2.97 18.46 -3.36
CA GLN A 16 -1.93 19.03 -4.20
C GLN A 16 -1.02 19.90 -3.34
N GLY A 17 0.28 19.82 -3.54
CA GLY A 17 1.24 20.60 -2.75
C GLY A 17 2.66 20.53 -3.26
N ILE A 18 3.50 21.32 -2.65
CA ILE A 18 4.93 21.37 -2.94
C ILE A 18 5.66 20.34 -2.09
N VAL A 19 6.50 19.53 -2.71
CA VAL A 19 7.35 18.56 -2.02
C VAL A 19 8.34 19.29 -1.12
N THR A 20 8.26 19.05 0.18
CA THR A 20 9.21 19.56 1.17
C THR A 20 10.24 18.52 1.58
N ARG A 21 9.87 17.22 1.48
CA ARG A 21 10.77 16.11 1.77
C ARG A 21 10.30 14.85 1.06
N PHE A 22 11.25 14.09 0.51
CA PHE A 22 11.02 12.76 0.00
C PHE A 22 12.01 11.79 0.66
N SER A 23 11.49 10.75 1.32
CA SER A 23 12.26 9.74 2.05
C SER A 23 12.05 8.38 1.43
N PHE A 24 12.99 7.94 0.59
CA PHE A 24 12.94 6.66 -0.11
C PHE A 24 13.68 5.58 0.69
N ARG A 25 13.01 5.02 1.70
CA ARG A 25 13.56 3.98 2.58
C ARG A 25 12.47 3.02 3.09
N ASN A 26 12.90 1.86 3.57
CA ASN A 26 12.03 0.94 4.30
C ASN A 26 11.79 1.44 5.75
N PRO A 27 10.68 1.05 6.41
CA PRO A 27 9.63 0.15 5.90
C PRO A 27 8.69 0.79 4.87
N HIS A 28 8.54 2.10 4.89
CA HIS A 28 7.64 2.87 4.03
C HIS A 28 8.35 4.06 3.40
N VAL A 29 8.04 4.32 2.14
CA VAL A 29 8.41 5.58 1.49
C VAL A 29 7.51 6.67 2.04
N VAL A 30 8.09 7.83 2.38
CA VAL A 30 7.36 8.96 2.96
C VAL A 30 7.59 10.21 2.13
N LEU A 31 6.50 10.89 1.80
CA LEU A 31 6.47 12.15 1.08
C LEU A 31 5.83 13.23 1.97
N ASN A 32 6.56 14.32 2.22
CA ASN A 32 6.01 15.47 2.90
C ASN A 32 5.70 16.57 1.89
N LEU A 33 4.52 17.17 2.02
CA LEU A 33 4.03 18.23 1.17
C LEU A 33 3.64 19.45 2.00
N GLU A 34 3.92 20.62 1.49
CA GLU A 34 3.29 21.87 1.92
C GLU A 34 2.09 22.13 1.00
N VAL A 35 0.90 22.16 1.59
CA VAL A 35 -0.38 22.34 0.90
C VAL A 35 -0.95 23.69 1.29
N GLU A 36 -1.22 24.54 0.30
CA GLU A 36 -1.89 25.82 0.50
C GLU A 36 -3.40 25.61 0.70
N ASN A 37 -3.94 26.15 1.78
CA ASN A 37 -5.36 26.13 2.10
C ASN A 37 -6.09 27.30 1.41
N ALA A 38 -7.42 27.21 1.34
CA ALA A 38 -8.25 28.23 0.72
C ALA A 38 -8.16 29.62 1.42
N ASP A 39 -7.72 29.65 2.66
CA ASP A 39 -7.52 30.89 3.44
C ASP A 39 -6.09 31.47 3.32
N GLY A 40 -5.25 30.86 2.47
CA GLY A 40 -3.85 31.24 2.26
C GLY A 40 -2.87 30.73 3.32
N SER A 41 -3.36 30.01 4.33
CA SER A 41 -2.48 29.30 5.26
C SER A 41 -1.90 28.03 4.61
N THR A 42 -0.87 27.45 5.20
CA THR A 42 -0.30 26.19 4.73
C THR A 42 -0.47 25.07 5.75
N THR A 43 -0.66 23.85 5.25
CA THR A 43 -0.73 22.63 6.06
C THR A 43 0.34 21.65 5.55
N ASN A 44 1.09 21.07 6.49
CA ASN A 44 2.03 20.00 6.16
C ASN A 44 1.27 18.68 6.09
N TRP A 45 1.25 18.10 4.89
CA TRP A 45 0.68 16.78 4.62
C TRP A 45 1.75 15.70 4.55
N VAL A 46 1.39 14.50 4.95
CA VAL A 46 2.24 13.32 4.86
C VAL A 46 1.57 12.28 3.98
N GLY A 47 2.26 11.87 2.92
CA GLY A 47 1.91 10.70 2.11
C GLY A 47 2.79 9.53 2.51
N GLU A 48 2.17 8.41 2.92
CA GLU A 48 2.86 7.15 3.18
C GLU A 48 2.67 6.19 2.02
N GLY A 49 3.75 5.72 1.43
CA GLY A 49 3.74 4.78 0.31
C GLY A 49 4.13 3.37 0.71
N SER A 50 4.20 2.49 -0.27
CA SER A 50 4.71 1.14 -0.11
C SER A 50 6.18 1.12 0.30
N ALA A 51 6.69 -0.06 0.64
CA ALA A 51 8.10 -0.25 0.97
C ALA A 51 9.01 0.13 -0.22
N ALA A 52 10.15 0.78 0.06
CA ALA A 52 11.10 1.18 -0.98
C ALA A 52 11.59 0.00 -1.84
N THR A 53 11.66 -1.20 -1.27
CA THR A 53 12.01 -2.43 -2.00
C THR A 53 10.96 -2.83 -3.04
N LEU A 54 9.68 -2.57 -2.79
CA LEU A 54 8.60 -2.81 -3.75
C LEU A 54 8.62 -1.75 -4.85
N LEU A 55 8.66 -0.47 -4.47
CA LEU A 55 8.66 0.64 -5.43
C LEU A 55 9.89 0.66 -6.35
N ARG A 56 11.04 0.14 -5.89
CA ARG A 56 12.21 -0.05 -6.79
C ARG A 56 11.92 -0.95 -7.97
N ARG A 57 11.09 -1.98 -7.81
CA ARG A 57 10.68 -2.88 -8.90
C ARG A 57 9.81 -2.16 -9.93
N GLU A 58 9.17 -1.08 -9.52
CA GLU A 58 8.37 -0.19 -10.36
C GLU A 58 9.18 1.00 -10.91
N GLY A 59 10.50 0.98 -10.74
CA GLY A 59 11.41 2.00 -11.26
C GLY A 59 11.66 3.19 -10.34
N TRP A 60 11.11 3.20 -9.12
CA TRP A 60 11.34 4.28 -8.18
C TRP A 60 12.74 4.23 -7.56
N ASN A 61 13.27 5.40 -7.24
CA ASN A 61 14.50 5.58 -6.51
C ASN A 61 14.46 6.87 -5.67
N ALA A 62 15.55 7.21 -5.00
CA ALA A 62 15.64 8.41 -4.16
C ALA A 62 15.48 9.74 -4.94
N ASP A 63 15.65 9.70 -6.25
CA ASP A 63 15.55 10.88 -7.14
C ASP A 63 14.21 10.97 -7.87
N THR A 64 13.29 10.05 -7.63
CA THR A 64 11.97 10.00 -8.30
C THR A 64 11.16 11.27 -8.05
N LEU A 65 11.23 11.79 -6.83
CA LEU A 65 10.61 13.05 -6.44
C LEU A 65 11.67 13.96 -5.80
N LYS A 66 11.61 15.26 -6.10
CA LYS A 66 12.54 16.26 -5.59
C LYS A 66 11.81 17.36 -4.83
N VAL A 67 12.48 17.90 -3.83
CA VAL A 67 11.99 19.08 -3.10
C VAL A 67 11.73 20.22 -4.08
N GLY A 68 10.64 20.93 -3.88
CA GLY A 68 10.19 22.03 -4.73
C GLY A 68 9.29 21.61 -5.91
N GLN A 69 9.12 20.33 -6.19
CA GLN A 69 8.17 19.87 -7.21
C GLN A 69 6.73 20.04 -6.73
N PHE A 70 5.84 20.44 -7.64
CA PHE A 70 4.40 20.49 -7.41
C PHE A 70 3.80 19.14 -7.80
N VAL A 71 3.12 18.50 -6.86
CA VAL A 71 2.59 17.14 -7.02
C VAL A 71 1.16 17.04 -6.51
N GLN A 72 0.44 16.06 -7.03
CA GLN A 72 -0.80 15.56 -6.45
C GLN A 72 -0.54 14.15 -5.90
N ILE A 73 -1.02 13.91 -4.68
CA ILE A 73 -1.09 12.57 -4.10
C ILE A 73 -2.54 12.25 -3.77
N SER A 74 -2.91 10.99 -3.95
CA SER A 74 -4.24 10.50 -3.61
C SER A 74 -4.15 9.15 -2.91
N GLY A 75 -5.15 8.85 -2.08
CA GLY A 75 -5.23 7.60 -1.37
C GLY A 75 -6.20 7.64 -0.20
N ALA A 76 -6.09 6.69 0.71
CA ALA A 76 -6.96 6.64 1.89
C ALA A 76 -6.47 7.64 2.96
N GLY A 77 -7.37 8.49 3.43
CA GLY A 77 -7.11 9.41 4.53
C GLY A 77 -7.16 8.72 5.89
N THR A 78 -6.75 9.42 6.93
CA THR A 78 -6.79 8.90 8.31
C THR A 78 -8.21 8.87 8.89
N HIS A 79 -8.44 8.00 9.86
CA HIS A 79 -9.72 7.94 10.59
C HIS A 79 -10.00 9.23 11.35
N ASP A 80 -8.99 9.84 11.96
CA ASP A 80 -9.09 11.03 12.81
C ASP A 80 -9.06 12.36 12.04
N GLY A 81 -8.84 12.31 10.71
CA GLY A 81 -8.77 13.50 9.87
C GLY A 81 -7.43 14.24 9.91
N SER A 82 -6.40 13.66 10.50
CA SER A 82 -5.03 14.19 10.43
C SER A 82 -4.59 14.40 8.98
N PRO A 83 -3.74 15.40 8.67
CA PRO A 83 -3.27 15.69 7.32
C PRO A 83 -2.27 14.64 6.82
N MET A 84 -2.76 13.42 6.66
CA MET A 84 -1.99 12.24 6.28
C MET A 84 -2.84 11.31 5.42
N LEU A 85 -2.21 10.64 4.46
CA LEU A 85 -2.85 9.61 3.65
C LEU A 85 -1.87 8.50 3.27
N THR A 86 -2.40 7.30 3.00
CA THR A 86 -1.62 6.28 2.32
C THR A 86 -1.72 6.47 0.81
N MET A 87 -0.58 6.56 0.12
CA MET A 87 -0.53 6.91 -1.29
C MET A 87 -0.92 5.73 -2.17
N SER A 88 -2.00 5.88 -2.94
CA SER A 88 -2.38 4.98 -4.03
C SER A 88 -1.99 5.55 -5.40
N SER A 89 -1.80 6.88 -5.50
CA SER A 89 -1.33 7.52 -6.73
C SER A 89 -0.48 8.76 -6.44
N VAL A 90 0.44 9.04 -7.36
CA VAL A 90 1.29 10.24 -7.35
C VAL A 90 1.45 10.78 -8.77
N ALA A 91 1.24 12.07 -8.97
CA ALA A 91 1.46 12.75 -10.24
C ALA A 91 2.24 14.03 -10.05
N LEU A 92 3.13 14.33 -10.99
CA LEU A 92 3.72 15.67 -11.15
C LEU A 92 2.68 16.58 -11.80
N LEU A 93 2.60 17.81 -11.31
CA LEU A 93 1.70 18.83 -11.83
C LEU A 93 2.48 19.95 -12.52
N ASN A 94 1.82 20.55 -13.50
CA ASN A 94 2.19 21.85 -14.03
C ASN A 94 1.80 22.96 -13.03
N VAL A 95 2.27 24.18 -13.27
CA VAL A 95 1.95 25.36 -12.45
C VAL A 95 0.43 25.67 -12.43
N ASP A 96 -0.28 25.29 -13.48
CA ASP A 96 -1.74 25.45 -13.60
C ASP A 96 -2.54 24.33 -12.90
N GLY A 97 -1.85 23.36 -12.26
CA GLY A 97 -2.47 22.22 -11.59
C GLY A 97 -2.84 21.06 -12.50
N SER A 98 -2.59 21.16 -13.80
CA SER A 98 -2.80 20.04 -14.72
C SER A 98 -1.70 18.97 -14.54
N ILE A 99 -2.04 17.72 -14.85
CA ILE A 99 -1.08 16.61 -14.72
C ILE A 99 -0.02 16.72 -15.80
N ALA A 100 1.24 16.89 -15.38
CA ALA A 100 2.41 16.88 -16.26
C ALA A 100 2.89 15.45 -16.52
N ASN A 101 2.92 14.60 -15.48
CA ASN A 101 3.36 13.22 -15.57
C ASN A 101 2.76 12.39 -14.44
N ALA A 102 2.15 11.26 -14.78
CA ALA A 102 1.73 10.25 -13.80
C ALA A 102 2.95 9.42 -13.40
N ILE A 103 3.26 9.38 -12.11
CA ILE A 103 4.42 8.63 -11.59
C ILE A 103 3.99 7.26 -11.06
N TYR A 104 2.82 7.18 -10.43
CA TYR A 104 2.35 5.97 -9.75
C TYR A 104 0.82 5.94 -9.71
N GLY A 105 0.23 4.77 -9.96
CA GLY A 105 -1.19 4.49 -9.71
C GLY A 105 -2.22 5.28 -10.53
N MET A 106 -1.79 6.13 -11.47
CA MET A 106 -2.68 6.95 -12.30
C MET A 106 -2.87 6.35 -13.70
N THR A 107 -2.98 5.05 -13.82
CA THR A 107 -3.43 4.44 -15.06
C THR A 107 -4.95 4.57 -15.13
N GLU A 108 -5.48 5.13 -16.21
CA GLU A 108 -6.93 5.21 -16.48
C GLU A 108 -7.61 3.83 -16.52
N ASP A 109 -6.82 2.79 -16.44
CA ASP A 109 -7.26 1.40 -16.52
C ASP A 109 -6.68 0.59 -15.37
N PHE A 110 -7.38 0.59 -14.23
CA PHE A 110 -7.12 -0.34 -13.12
C PHE A 110 -7.25 -1.82 -13.53
N SER A 111 -7.69 -2.11 -14.76
CA SER A 111 -7.79 -3.45 -15.31
C SER A 111 -6.49 -3.94 -15.96
N LYS A 112 -5.53 -3.07 -16.19
CA LYS A 112 -4.18 -3.48 -16.58
C LYS A 112 -3.43 -4.01 -15.36
N THR A 113 -3.88 -5.14 -14.87
CA THR A 113 -2.98 -6.05 -14.16
C THR A 113 -1.71 -6.19 -15.00
N TYR A 114 -0.57 -5.89 -14.39
CA TYR A 114 0.71 -6.23 -14.98
C TYR A 114 0.70 -7.73 -15.25
N GLU A 115 0.45 -8.10 -16.49
CA GLU A 115 0.65 -9.47 -16.95
C GLU A 115 2.17 -9.70 -16.98
N ALA A 116 2.72 -10.04 -15.82
CA ALA A 116 4.04 -10.61 -15.80
C ALA A 116 4.02 -11.82 -16.76
N PRO A 117 4.97 -11.94 -17.69
CA PRO A 117 5.02 -13.12 -18.53
C PRO A 117 4.98 -14.34 -17.61
N LEU A 118 4.01 -15.21 -17.84
CA LEU A 118 3.88 -16.48 -17.13
C LEU A 118 5.13 -17.30 -17.41
N VAL A 119 6.10 -17.22 -16.52
CA VAL A 119 7.25 -18.14 -16.55
C VAL A 119 6.75 -19.41 -15.86
N GLU A 120 6.46 -20.42 -16.65
CA GLU A 120 6.15 -21.75 -16.12
C GLU A 120 7.43 -22.32 -15.49
N PHE A 121 7.43 -22.41 -14.18
CA PHE A 121 8.47 -23.13 -13.45
C PHE A 121 7.99 -24.58 -13.26
N PRO A 122 8.83 -25.59 -13.54
CA PRO A 122 8.48 -26.95 -13.20
C PRO A 122 8.22 -27.07 -11.69
N LEU A 123 7.16 -27.77 -11.29
CA LEU A 123 6.78 -27.93 -9.88
C LEU A 123 7.83 -28.71 -9.09
N GLU A 124 8.59 -29.57 -9.78
CA GLU A 124 9.65 -30.38 -9.19
C GLU A 124 10.96 -30.20 -9.95
N LEU A 125 12.05 -30.20 -9.22
CA LEU A 125 13.41 -30.31 -9.76
C LEU A 125 13.72 -31.76 -10.16
N ALA A 126 14.80 -32.00 -10.96
CA ALA A 126 15.17 -33.30 -11.49
C ALA A 126 15.33 -34.42 -10.44
N GLU A 127 15.45 -34.09 -9.17
CA GLU A 127 15.63 -35.03 -8.06
C GLU A 127 14.33 -35.23 -7.23
N GLY A 128 13.16 -34.82 -7.74
CA GLY A 128 11.88 -34.93 -7.05
C GLY A 128 11.71 -33.96 -5.87
N MET A 129 12.61 -32.97 -5.75
CA MET A 129 12.47 -31.92 -4.74
C MET A 129 11.52 -30.83 -5.24
N PRO A 130 10.69 -30.26 -4.36
CA PRO A 130 9.83 -29.15 -4.74
C PRO A 130 10.67 -27.97 -5.25
N ASN A 131 10.29 -27.44 -6.40
CA ASN A 131 10.92 -26.25 -6.95
C ASN A 131 10.37 -25.01 -6.25
N LEU A 132 11.16 -24.42 -5.37
CA LEU A 132 10.80 -23.21 -4.63
C LEU A 132 11.24 -21.92 -5.34
N THR A 133 11.81 -22.02 -6.56
CA THR A 133 12.13 -20.83 -7.37
C THR A 133 10.86 -20.19 -7.93
N GLY A 134 10.78 -18.89 -7.89
CA GLY A 134 9.67 -18.13 -8.45
C GLY A 134 9.16 -17.01 -7.57
N LEU A 135 8.10 -16.38 -8.02
CA LEU A 135 7.35 -15.37 -7.25
C LEU A 135 6.27 -16.08 -6.44
N TRP A 136 6.38 -15.95 -5.13
CA TRP A 136 5.36 -16.42 -4.20
C TRP A 136 4.41 -15.28 -3.91
N GLY A 137 3.17 -15.38 -4.35
CA GLY A 137 2.16 -14.34 -4.19
C GLY A 137 1.06 -14.74 -3.22
N GLY A 138 0.46 -13.75 -2.57
CA GLY A 138 -0.76 -13.90 -1.78
C GLY A 138 -2.02 -14.12 -2.64
N GLN A 139 -3.18 -14.00 -2.03
CA GLN A 139 -4.48 -14.13 -2.73
C GLN A 139 -4.56 -13.19 -3.95
N GLY A 140 -4.99 -13.73 -5.08
CA GLY A 140 -5.06 -13.00 -6.36
C GLY A 140 -3.83 -13.11 -7.24
N SER A 141 -2.72 -13.69 -6.76
CA SER A 141 -1.61 -14.09 -7.62
C SER A 141 -2.05 -15.23 -8.54
N PRO A 142 -1.72 -15.22 -9.84
CA PRO A 142 -1.95 -16.36 -10.72
C PRO A 142 -1.18 -17.61 -10.26
N TYR A 143 -0.21 -17.44 -9.37
CA TYR A 143 0.59 -18.50 -8.76
C TYR A 143 0.09 -18.88 -7.34
N ALA A 144 -1.00 -18.24 -6.86
CA ALA A 144 -1.56 -18.63 -5.57
C ALA A 144 -2.08 -20.08 -5.66
N PRO A 145 -1.74 -20.92 -4.68
CA PRO A 145 -2.33 -22.26 -4.63
C PRO A 145 -3.85 -22.12 -4.58
N PRO A 146 -4.61 -23.13 -5.08
CA PRO A 146 -6.07 -23.11 -4.95
C PRO A 146 -6.42 -22.84 -3.49
N ARG A 147 -7.42 -21.98 -3.27
CA ARG A 147 -7.87 -21.61 -1.93
C ARG A 147 -7.96 -22.85 -1.06
N ALA A 148 -7.24 -22.84 0.06
CA ALA A 148 -7.41 -23.85 1.07
C ALA A 148 -8.93 -23.99 1.37
N PRO A 149 -9.43 -25.21 1.55
CA PRO A 149 -10.84 -25.39 1.89
C PRO A 149 -11.17 -24.53 3.10
N VAL A 150 -12.30 -23.81 3.02
CA VAL A 150 -12.76 -22.98 4.14
C VAL A 150 -12.90 -23.90 5.35
N VAL A 151 -12.00 -23.75 6.31
CA VAL A 151 -12.06 -24.50 7.57
C VAL A 151 -13.27 -23.99 8.32
N ALA A 152 -14.27 -24.86 8.52
CA ALA A 152 -15.41 -24.51 9.34
C ALA A 152 -14.95 -24.29 10.78
N PHE A 153 -15.28 -23.14 11.34
CA PHE A 153 -15.03 -22.87 12.75
C PHE A 153 -15.88 -23.80 13.62
N ASN A 154 -15.29 -24.36 14.66
CA ASN A 154 -16.04 -25.01 15.71
C ASN A 154 -16.77 -23.97 16.59
N GLU A 155 -17.57 -24.41 17.54
CA GLU A 155 -18.37 -23.52 18.41
C GLU A 155 -17.48 -22.48 19.15
N ALA A 156 -16.33 -22.90 19.64
CA ALA A 156 -15.37 -22.00 20.30
C ALA A 156 -14.79 -20.95 19.34
N GLY A 157 -14.48 -21.35 18.11
CA GLY A 157 -13.99 -20.43 17.07
C GLY A 157 -15.05 -19.41 16.64
N LEU A 158 -16.33 -19.85 16.53
CA LEU A 158 -17.45 -18.96 16.23
C LEU A 158 -17.71 -17.96 17.38
N ALA A 159 -17.56 -18.37 18.63
CA ALA A 159 -17.68 -17.49 19.79
C ALA A 159 -16.58 -16.40 19.79
N VAL A 160 -15.35 -16.76 19.46
CA VAL A 160 -14.25 -15.78 19.33
C VAL A 160 -14.52 -14.81 18.17
N LEU A 161 -14.93 -15.33 17.01
CA LEU A 161 -15.25 -14.50 15.85
C LEU A 161 -16.39 -13.52 16.12
N GLY A 162 -17.43 -13.95 16.84
CA GLY A 162 -18.55 -13.09 17.22
C GLY A 162 -18.20 -11.94 18.17
N ASN A 163 -17.11 -12.09 18.92
CA ASN A 163 -16.59 -11.06 19.83
C ASN A 163 -15.45 -10.22 19.20
N TYR A 164 -15.04 -10.53 17.96
CA TYR A 164 -13.99 -9.81 17.29
C TYR A 164 -14.49 -8.44 16.82
N SER A 165 -13.73 -7.42 17.09
CA SER A 165 -13.89 -6.08 16.53
C SER A 165 -12.53 -5.43 16.31
N ASN A 166 -12.45 -4.45 15.41
CA ASN A 166 -11.22 -3.70 15.21
C ASN A 166 -10.73 -3.02 16.49
N ALA A 167 -11.65 -2.68 17.42
CA ALA A 167 -11.30 -2.05 18.68
C ALA A 167 -10.55 -2.99 19.66
N ASN A 168 -10.66 -4.31 19.49
CA ASN A 168 -9.98 -5.31 20.33
C ASN A 168 -8.96 -6.14 19.55
N ASP A 169 -8.59 -5.72 18.34
CA ASP A 169 -7.55 -6.37 17.56
C ASP A 169 -6.17 -6.15 18.21
N PRO A 170 -5.43 -7.21 18.55
CA PRO A 170 -4.10 -7.08 19.13
C PRO A 170 -3.14 -6.20 18.32
N GLN A 171 -3.24 -6.20 17.00
CA GLN A 171 -2.38 -5.39 16.13
C GLN A 171 -2.56 -3.88 16.32
N ILE A 172 -3.77 -3.42 16.71
CA ILE A 172 -4.01 -2.01 17.02
C ILE A 172 -3.20 -1.56 18.23
N PHE A 173 -2.98 -2.47 19.18
CA PHE A 173 -2.19 -2.23 20.39
C PHE A 173 -0.72 -2.63 20.25
N CYS A 174 -0.25 -2.93 19.04
CA CYS A 174 1.10 -3.47 18.79
C CYS A 174 1.40 -4.79 19.48
N ASP A 175 0.37 -5.53 19.90
CA ASP A 175 0.50 -6.87 20.44
C ASP A 175 0.62 -7.90 19.32
N SER A 176 1.27 -9.02 19.60
CA SER A 176 1.43 -10.10 18.62
C SER A 176 0.07 -10.73 18.29
N PRO A 177 -0.35 -10.78 17.01
CA PRO A 177 -1.61 -11.40 16.61
C PRO A 177 -1.59 -12.94 16.66
N GLY A 178 -0.46 -13.52 17.05
CA GLY A 178 -0.22 -14.97 17.04
C GLY A 178 0.30 -15.49 15.68
N LEU A 179 0.84 -16.71 15.69
CA LEU A 179 1.54 -17.29 14.54
C LEU A 179 0.65 -17.45 13.30
N ILE A 180 -0.61 -17.82 13.47
CA ILE A 180 -1.51 -18.06 12.33
C ILE A 180 -1.82 -16.76 11.56
N ARG A 181 -1.93 -15.63 12.26
CA ARG A 181 -2.20 -14.34 11.64
C ARG A 181 -0.97 -13.68 11.02
N GLN A 182 0.22 -14.06 11.48
CA GLN A 182 1.49 -13.58 10.91
C GLN A 182 1.86 -14.26 9.60
N ALA A 183 1.24 -15.42 9.30
CA ALA A 183 1.51 -16.22 8.11
C ALA A 183 0.55 -15.94 6.94
N GLY A 184 -0.42 -15.04 7.13
CA GLY A 184 -1.46 -14.68 6.14
C GLY A 184 -1.12 -13.45 5.30
#